data_f0e03ca6194051bbd30bac17c8ea110a
#
_entry.id   f0e03ca6194051bbd30bac17c8ea110a
#
_cell.length_a   1.000
_cell.length_b   1.000
_cell.length_c   1.000
_cell.angle_alpha   90.00
_cell.angle_beta   90.00
_cell.angle_gamma   90.00
#
_symmetry.space_group_name_H-M   'P 1'
#
loop_
_entity.id
_entity.type
_entity.pdbx_description
1 polymer ?
#
loop_
_entity_poly.entity_id
_entity_poly.type
_entity_poly.pdbx_seq_one_letter_code
_entity_poly.pdbx_strand_id
1 'polypeptide(L)'
;MSELFEKSIRTLELPAVLELLARHAVSDEAKARCLRLRPATDAAAVEHLLDETDAAKTRLGLHGSPSFAGVKDVSQALDRADHGGVLNTRELLDVAGVLTAARRVSDYDAERQGETLSLIHISEP
;
A
#
# COMPACT_ATOMS: atom_id res chain seq x y z
N MET A 1 -0.91 4.34 25.19
CA MET A 1 0.23 3.40 25.06
C MET A 1 1.16 3.59 26.24
N SER A 2 1.81 2.52 26.71
CA SER A 2 2.69 2.64 27.86
C SER A 2 3.97 3.40 27.51
N GLU A 3 4.52 4.15 28.48
CA GLU A 3 5.82 4.85 28.35
C GLU A 3 6.95 3.91 27.91
N LEU A 4 6.90 2.65 28.37
CA LEU A 4 7.84 1.60 27.99
C LEU A 4 7.77 1.29 26.49
N PHE A 5 6.61 1.27 25.89
CA PHE A 5 6.42 1.00 24.47
C PHE A 5 7.03 2.14 23.60
N GLU A 6 6.78 3.39 23.96
CA GLU A 6 7.39 4.53 23.26
C GLU A 6 8.90 4.58 23.40
N LYS A 7 9.41 4.21 24.59
CA LYS A 7 10.85 4.07 24.81
C LYS A 7 11.46 2.97 23.93
N SER A 8 10.79 1.83 23.83
CA SER A 8 11.22 0.70 22.98
C SER A 8 11.26 1.09 21.50
N ILE A 9 10.25 1.80 20.99
CA ILE A 9 10.20 2.31 19.62
C ILE A 9 11.44 3.17 19.30
N ARG A 10 11.83 4.05 20.23
CA ARG A 10 13.01 4.92 20.05
C ARG A 10 14.31 4.13 20.14
N THR A 11 14.42 3.24 21.12
CA THR A 11 15.64 2.43 21.34
C THR A 11 15.90 1.49 20.16
N LEU A 12 14.85 0.97 19.52
CA LEU A 12 14.94 0.10 18.36
C LEU A 12 14.97 0.87 17.03
N GLU A 13 15.08 2.20 17.07
CA GLU A 13 15.21 3.07 15.91
C GLU A 13 14.08 2.91 14.87
N LEU A 14 12.86 2.57 15.31
CA LEU A 14 11.71 2.41 14.42
C LEU A 14 11.53 3.60 13.45
N PRO A 15 11.66 4.87 13.86
CA PRO A 15 11.53 5.99 12.93
C PRO A 15 12.47 5.90 11.72
N ALA A 16 13.73 5.50 11.91
CA ALA A 16 14.70 5.32 10.83
C ALA A 16 14.28 4.18 9.87
N VAL A 17 13.74 3.09 10.41
CA VAL A 17 13.20 1.97 9.61
C VAL A 17 11.99 2.44 8.78
N LEU A 18 11.09 3.23 9.36
CA LEU A 18 9.93 3.77 8.65
C LEU A 18 10.31 4.76 7.55
N GLU A 19 11.38 5.54 7.74
CA GLU A 19 11.93 6.40 6.69
C GLU A 19 12.49 5.58 5.52
N LEU A 20 13.19 4.47 5.81
CA LEU A 20 13.65 3.55 4.77
C LEU A 20 12.48 2.94 4.01
N LEU A 21 11.44 2.51 4.71
CA LEU A 21 10.21 2.00 4.09
C LEU A 21 9.55 3.05 3.20
N ALA A 22 9.42 4.29 3.67
CA ALA A 22 8.81 5.38 2.94
C ALA A 22 9.52 5.72 1.62
N ARG A 23 10.84 5.44 1.51
CA ARG A 23 11.59 5.63 0.25
C ARG A 23 11.11 4.70 -0.88
N HIS A 24 10.51 3.58 -0.54
CA HIS A 24 9.94 2.63 -1.51
C HIS A 24 8.51 2.97 -1.93
N ALA A 25 7.84 3.88 -1.22
CA ALA A 25 6.51 4.32 -1.55
C ALA A 25 6.54 5.32 -2.72
N VAL A 26 5.60 5.15 -3.67
CA VAL A 26 5.54 5.96 -4.90
C VAL A 26 4.79 7.27 -4.70
N SER A 27 3.67 7.25 -3.96
CA SER A 27 2.86 8.44 -3.70
C SER A 27 3.16 9.07 -2.36
N ASP A 28 2.92 10.38 -2.23
CA ASP A 28 3.14 11.10 -0.97
C ASP A 28 2.21 10.61 0.14
N GLU A 29 0.96 10.23 -0.19
CA GLU A 29 0.06 9.61 0.77
C GLU A 29 0.58 8.24 1.27
N ALA A 30 1.13 7.41 0.38
CA ALA A 30 1.75 6.14 0.77
C ALA A 30 2.97 6.36 1.67
N LYS A 31 3.81 7.36 1.37
CA LYS A 31 4.94 7.75 2.24
C LYS A 31 4.46 8.18 3.62
N ALA A 32 3.43 9.03 3.67
CA ALA A 32 2.84 9.48 4.94
C ALA A 32 2.24 8.30 5.74
N ARG A 33 1.63 7.32 5.09
CA ARG A 33 1.14 6.09 5.74
C ARG A 33 2.30 5.26 6.31
N CYS A 34 3.39 5.08 5.56
CA CYS A 34 4.58 4.38 6.07
C CYS A 34 5.11 5.03 7.35
N LEU A 35 5.25 6.34 7.38
CA LEU A 35 5.77 7.08 8.54
C LEU A 35 4.84 7.03 9.77
N ARG A 36 3.56 6.77 9.57
CA ARG A 36 2.56 6.64 10.64
C ARG A 36 2.38 5.22 11.17
N LEU A 37 3.07 4.23 10.59
CA LEU A 37 2.95 2.85 11.04
C LEU A 37 3.34 2.70 12.51
N ARG A 38 2.60 1.85 13.22
CA ARG A 38 2.86 1.47 14.60
C ARG A 38 2.87 -0.05 14.71
N PRO A 39 3.77 -0.61 15.52
CA PRO A 39 3.78 -2.05 15.76
C PRO A 39 2.48 -2.52 16.40
N ALA A 40 1.94 -3.64 15.94
CA ALA A 40 0.86 -4.33 16.61
C ALA A 40 1.40 -5.10 17.83
N THR A 41 0.56 -5.25 18.85
CA THR A 41 0.92 -5.95 20.10
C THR A 41 0.10 -7.23 20.31
N ASP A 42 -0.92 -7.46 19.51
CA ASP A 42 -1.70 -8.68 19.50
C ASP A 42 -1.06 -9.71 18.58
N ALA A 43 -0.85 -10.94 19.07
CA ALA A 43 -0.14 -11.99 18.33
C ALA A 43 -0.86 -12.35 17.02
N ALA A 44 -2.18 -12.49 17.04
CA ALA A 44 -2.94 -12.84 15.83
C ALA A 44 -2.89 -11.72 14.79
N ALA A 45 -2.94 -10.46 15.21
CA ALA A 45 -2.78 -9.31 14.32
C ALA A 45 -1.37 -9.26 13.72
N VAL A 46 -0.34 -9.55 14.49
CA VAL A 46 1.06 -9.62 14.00
C VAL A 46 1.22 -10.72 12.97
N GLU A 47 0.73 -11.93 13.24
CA GLU A 47 0.78 -13.05 12.30
C GLU A 47 0.09 -12.70 10.98
N HIS A 48 -1.12 -12.16 11.04
CA HIS A 48 -1.85 -11.74 9.84
C HIS A 48 -1.09 -10.70 9.00
N LEU A 49 -0.50 -9.67 9.62
CA LEU A 49 0.30 -8.66 8.92
C LEU A 49 1.59 -9.23 8.29
N LEU A 50 2.21 -10.21 8.96
CA LEU A 50 3.37 -10.92 8.42
C LEU A 50 2.98 -11.79 7.23
N ASP A 51 1.86 -12.50 7.31
CA ASP A 51 1.33 -13.34 6.22
C ASP A 51 0.99 -12.48 4.99
N GLU A 52 0.34 -11.32 5.18
CA GLU A 52 0.09 -10.36 4.09
C GLU A 52 1.39 -9.88 3.43
N THR A 53 2.41 -9.59 4.23
CA THR A 53 3.72 -9.14 3.73
C THR A 53 4.43 -10.24 2.95
N ASP A 54 4.39 -11.48 3.44
CA ASP A 54 5.02 -12.62 2.78
C ASP A 54 4.28 -13.00 1.48
N ALA A 55 2.96 -12.94 1.47
CA ALA A 55 2.15 -13.10 0.27
C ALA A 55 2.48 -12.03 -0.79
N ALA A 56 2.59 -10.77 -0.38
CA ALA A 56 2.98 -9.69 -1.28
C ALA A 56 4.39 -9.88 -1.84
N LYS A 57 5.36 -10.26 -1.00
CA LYS A 57 6.74 -10.56 -1.39
C LYS A 57 6.81 -11.72 -2.40
N THR A 58 6.08 -12.79 -2.15
CA THR A 58 5.99 -13.94 -3.05
C THR A 58 5.41 -13.53 -4.40
N ARG A 59 4.33 -12.76 -4.40
CA ARG A 59 3.69 -12.24 -5.60
C ARG A 59 4.62 -11.33 -6.43
N LEU A 60 5.35 -10.44 -5.77
CA LEU A 60 6.35 -9.58 -6.42
C LEU A 60 7.50 -10.41 -7.03
N GLY A 61 7.93 -11.47 -6.36
CA GLY A 61 8.98 -12.37 -6.85
C GLY A 61 8.57 -13.16 -8.09
N LEU A 62 7.32 -13.64 -8.13
CA LEU A 62 6.80 -14.44 -9.24
C LEU A 62 6.37 -13.61 -10.45
N HIS A 63 5.83 -12.41 -10.22
CA HIS A 63 5.11 -11.65 -11.23
C HIS A 63 5.64 -10.24 -11.47
N GLY A 64 6.66 -9.82 -10.73
CA GLY A 64 7.17 -8.46 -10.75
C GLY A 64 6.25 -7.47 -10.03
N SER A 65 6.66 -6.21 -10.04
CA SER A 65 5.93 -5.15 -9.33
C SER A 65 4.80 -4.57 -10.21
N PRO A 66 3.60 -4.33 -9.64
CA PRO A 66 2.56 -3.57 -10.34
C PRO A 66 3.04 -2.13 -10.57
N SER A 67 2.55 -1.50 -11.64
CA SER A 67 2.89 -0.11 -11.93
C SER A 67 1.96 0.86 -11.21
N PHE A 68 2.52 1.72 -10.39
CA PHE A 68 1.84 2.85 -9.76
C PHE A 68 2.09 4.18 -10.49
N ALA A 69 2.57 4.13 -11.73
CA ALA A 69 2.81 5.32 -12.53
C ALA A 69 1.50 6.11 -12.74
N GLY A 70 1.57 7.43 -12.58
CA GLY A 70 0.43 8.33 -12.70
C GLY A 70 -0.39 8.53 -11.42
N VAL A 71 -0.01 7.88 -10.31
CA VAL A 71 -0.64 8.14 -9.01
C VAL A 71 -0.13 9.46 -8.46
N LYS A 72 -1.06 10.39 -8.22
CA LYS A 72 -0.81 11.68 -7.58
C LYS A 72 -1.81 11.88 -6.44
N ASP A 73 -1.46 12.78 -5.52
CA ASP A 73 -2.42 13.20 -4.51
C ASP A 73 -3.49 14.10 -5.15
N VAL A 74 -4.72 13.62 -5.15
CA VAL A 74 -5.90 14.33 -5.66
C VAL A 74 -6.90 14.67 -4.56
N SER A 75 -6.54 14.44 -3.30
CA SER A 75 -7.43 14.59 -2.14
C SER A 75 -8.03 15.99 -2.04
N GLN A 76 -7.22 17.04 -2.19
CA GLN A 76 -7.69 18.43 -2.12
C GLN A 76 -8.63 18.79 -3.28
N ALA A 77 -8.36 18.26 -4.48
CA ALA A 77 -9.22 18.49 -5.63
C ALA A 77 -10.58 17.82 -5.44
N LEU A 78 -10.59 16.58 -4.94
CA LEU A 78 -11.82 15.84 -4.64
C LEU A 78 -12.62 16.49 -3.50
N ASP A 79 -11.97 16.90 -2.43
CA ASP A 79 -12.61 17.60 -1.31
C ASP A 79 -13.27 18.90 -1.77
N ARG A 80 -12.59 19.68 -2.60
CA ARG A 80 -13.14 20.91 -3.19
C ARG A 80 -14.34 20.62 -4.09
N ALA A 81 -14.29 19.54 -4.90
CA ALA A 81 -15.40 19.14 -5.74
C ALA A 81 -16.61 18.68 -4.93
N ASP A 82 -16.40 17.96 -3.83
CA ASP A 82 -17.44 17.51 -2.91
C ASP A 82 -18.19 18.70 -2.27
N HIS A 83 -17.49 19.81 -2.03
CA HIS A 83 -18.05 21.07 -1.56
C HIS A 83 -18.62 21.97 -2.69
N GLY A 84 -18.81 21.44 -3.89
CA GLY A 84 -19.40 22.17 -5.03
C GLY A 84 -18.41 23.04 -5.81
N GLY A 85 -17.11 22.88 -5.59
CA GLY A 85 -16.07 23.55 -6.38
C GLY A 85 -15.86 22.91 -7.74
N VAL A 86 -15.20 23.64 -8.64
CA VAL A 86 -14.90 23.20 -10.00
C VAL A 86 -13.46 22.67 -10.09
N LEU A 87 -13.26 21.57 -10.78
CA LEU A 87 -11.94 21.03 -11.13
C LEU A 87 -11.45 21.63 -12.45
N ASN A 88 -10.19 22.02 -12.51
CA ASN A 88 -9.55 22.40 -13.75
C ASN A 88 -9.12 21.15 -14.56
N THR A 89 -8.73 21.37 -15.81
CA THR A 89 -8.35 20.28 -16.73
C THR A 89 -7.19 19.43 -16.19
N ARG A 90 -6.21 20.05 -15.53
CA ARG A 90 -5.07 19.34 -14.94
C ARG A 90 -5.52 18.42 -13.83
N GLU A 91 -6.37 18.90 -12.93
CA GLU A 91 -6.92 18.12 -11.82
C GLU A 91 -7.76 16.94 -12.32
N LEU A 92 -8.55 17.15 -13.38
CA LEU A 92 -9.31 16.06 -14.03
C LEU A 92 -8.38 14.99 -14.63
N LEU A 93 -7.27 15.39 -15.26
CA LEU A 93 -6.27 14.47 -15.78
C LEU A 93 -5.54 13.71 -14.66
N ASP A 94 -5.25 14.37 -13.54
CA ASP A 94 -4.62 13.73 -12.39
C ASP A 94 -5.58 12.69 -11.75
N VAL A 95 -6.88 12.98 -11.64
CA VAL A 95 -7.90 12.00 -11.19
C VAL A 95 -7.99 10.83 -12.18
N ALA A 96 -8.02 11.08 -13.49
CA ALA A 96 -8.03 10.03 -14.50
C ALA A 96 -6.77 9.15 -14.41
N GLY A 97 -5.60 9.74 -14.13
CA GLY A 97 -4.35 9.03 -13.88
C GLY A 97 -4.43 8.07 -12.69
N VAL A 98 -5.00 8.53 -11.58
CA VAL A 98 -5.24 7.68 -10.38
C VAL A 98 -6.18 6.53 -10.69
N LEU A 99 -7.31 6.78 -11.36
CA LEU A 99 -8.27 5.72 -11.74
C LEU A 99 -7.65 4.70 -12.70
N THR A 100 -6.83 5.15 -13.64
CA THR A 100 -6.10 4.27 -14.57
C THR A 100 -5.08 3.41 -13.82
N ALA A 101 -4.34 3.97 -12.87
CA ALA A 101 -3.40 3.22 -12.03
C ALA A 101 -4.14 2.19 -11.16
N ALA A 102 -5.26 2.57 -10.54
CA ALA A 102 -6.09 1.67 -9.74
C ALA A 102 -6.59 0.48 -10.57
N ARG A 103 -7.05 0.71 -11.80
CA ARG A 103 -7.47 -0.37 -12.71
C ARG A 103 -6.32 -1.31 -13.02
N ARG A 104 -5.13 -0.81 -13.37
CA ARG A 104 -3.95 -1.64 -13.64
C ARG A 104 -3.55 -2.52 -12.46
N VAL A 105 -3.62 -1.99 -11.23
CA VAL A 105 -3.33 -2.75 -10.02
C VAL A 105 -4.41 -3.82 -9.78
N SER A 106 -5.68 -3.48 -10.01
CA SER A 106 -6.80 -4.44 -9.92
C SER A 106 -6.67 -5.56 -10.94
N ASP A 107 -6.34 -5.25 -12.18
CA ASP A 107 -6.12 -6.25 -13.25
C ASP A 107 -4.93 -7.15 -12.92
N TYR A 108 -3.82 -6.57 -12.44
CA TYR A 108 -2.66 -7.32 -11.95
C TYR A 108 -3.05 -8.31 -10.85
N ASP A 109 -3.95 -7.94 -9.95
CA ASP A 109 -4.40 -8.82 -8.86
C ASP A 109 -5.37 -9.91 -9.38
N ALA A 110 -6.32 -9.57 -10.25
CA ALA A 110 -7.33 -10.47 -10.78
C ALA A 110 -6.75 -11.56 -11.70
N GLU A 111 -5.86 -11.20 -12.62
CA GLU A 111 -5.21 -12.15 -13.53
C GLU A 111 -4.44 -13.24 -12.78
N ARG A 112 -4.00 -12.95 -11.56
CA ARG A 112 -3.10 -13.81 -10.79
C ARG A 112 -3.77 -14.58 -9.67
N GLN A 113 -4.98 -14.24 -9.28
CA GLN A 113 -5.80 -15.07 -8.40
C GLN A 113 -6.16 -16.40 -9.05
N GLY A 114 -6.39 -16.43 -10.36
CA GLY A 114 -6.63 -17.66 -11.13
C GLY A 114 -5.44 -18.60 -11.14
N GLU A 115 -4.22 -18.09 -11.26
CA GLU A 115 -2.99 -18.90 -11.25
C GLU A 115 -2.68 -19.49 -9.86
N THR A 116 -2.92 -18.73 -8.79
CA THR A 116 -2.71 -19.20 -7.41
C THR A 116 -3.67 -20.33 -7.05
N LEU A 117 -4.93 -20.26 -7.46
CA LEU A 117 -5.92 -21.33 -7.27
C LEU A 117 -5.54 -22.59 -8.08
N SER A 118 -4.96 -22.43 -9.27
CA SER A 118 -4.48 -23.54 -10.09
C SER A 118 -3.30 -24.26 -9.45
N LEU A 119 -2.38 -23.53 -8.82
CA LEU A 119 -1.22 -24.10 -8.14
C LEU A 119 -1.59 -24.84 -6.84
N ILE A 120 -2.61 -24.38 -6.12
CA ILE A 120 -3.12 -25.04 -4.90
C ILE A 120 -3.79 -26.37 -5.26
N HIS A 121 -4.50 -26.47 -6.39
CA HIS A 121 -5.13 -27.70 -6.86
C HIS A 121 -4.13 -28.75 -7.37
N ILE A 122 -2.88 -28.38 -7.71
CA ILE A 122 -1.84 -29.31 -8.18
C ILE A 122 -1.09 -29.96 -7.01
N SER A 123 -1.18 -29.42 -5.80
CA SER A 123 -0.42 -29.90 -4.63
C SER A 123 -1.22 -30.77 -3.65
N GLU A 124 -2.44 -31.17 -3.97
CA GLU A 124 -3.15 -32.22 -3.21
C GLU A 124 -2.92 -33.59 -3.88
N PRO A 125 -2.36 -34.57 -3.13
CA PRO A 125 -2.23 -35.95 -3.60
C PRO A 125 -3.57 -36.70 -3.63
#